data_0b8e3083c74c12874d2cde26852a1e19
#
_entry.id   0b8e3083c74c12874d2cde26852a1e19
#
_cell.length_a   1.000
_cell.length_b   1.000
_cell.length_c   1.000
_cell.angle_alpha   90.00
_cell.angle_beta   90.00
_cell.angle_gamma   90.00
#
_symmetry.space_group_name_H-M   'P 1'
#
loop_
_entity.id
_entity.type
_entity.pdbx_description
1 polymer ?
#
loop_
_entity_poly.entity_id
_entity_poly.type
_entity_poly.pdbx_seq_one_letter_code
_entity_poly.pdbx_strand_id
1 'polypeptide(L)'
;LPDIRLVLPRPHEAQQVILREAKRYNVLACGRRFGKTTLGGNLLSDPVLIDGLPCAWFAPTYRLLEEAYADHKRIYAPVIRRAVQSPAPRIELITGAAIDYWTLDDPSTVARGRKYKRVIIDEAAMARHLEQAWTEAIRPTLTDYIGDAFFLSTPKGSNYFRTLYNQAATDADWMSWQMPTTANPWIDAEEVGKAGESLPSIAFRQEYLAEFVDAAGARIKREWLRYGDCPEGLPTYIGVDLAISTKSEADYTGVAVVSRGDDGTIYVRDINRTRSDFAAVLRFIEMMAAKWNPNMIGIEQVQYQAAVVQELLRRTKLPIRGIRPDRDKVTRFAPLEARYEQSQVMHCQGLPTYFEDELLSFPVGRHDDVVDALAYAWQVCGSKRSWGAV
;
A
#
# COMPACT_ATOMS: atom_id res chain seq x y z
N LEU A 1 13.41 -46.98 -11.41
CA LEU A 1 13.99 -45.73 -10.95
C LEU A 1 14.47 -45.95 -9.52
N PRO A 2 15.62 -45.43 -9.10
CA PRO A 2 16.03 -45.50 -7.70
C PRO A 2 14.97 -44.77 -6.85
N ASP A 3 14.70 -45.30 -5.66
CA ASP A 3 13.78 -44.66 -4.70
C ASP A 3 14.36 -43.30 -4.30
N ILE A 4 13.73 -42.20 -4.78
CA ILE A 4 14.13 -40.83 -4.45
C ILE A 4 13.37 -40.45 -3.18
N ARG A 5 14.11 -40.17 -2.12
CA ARG A 5 13.55 -39.66 -0.87
C ARG A 5 13.66 -38.14 -0.85
N LEU A 6 12.50 -37.45 -0.85
CA LEU A 6 12.41 -36.04 -0.61
C LEU A 6 11.96 -35.78 0.82
N VAL A 7 12.66 -34.87 1.52
CA VAL A 7 12.31 -34.47 2.89
C VAL A 7 11.78 -33.03 2.84
N LEU A 8 10.46 -32.92 3.04
CA LEU A 8 9.80 -31.62 3.13
C LEU A 8 9.82 -31.11 4.58
N PRO A 9 9.83 -29.79 4.80
CA PRO A 9 9.66 -29.21 6.11
C PRO A 9 8.34 -29.70 6.75
N ARG A 10 8.40 -30.15 7.99
CA ARG A 10 7.22 -30.65 8.69
C ARG A 10 6.30 -29.49 9.07
N PRO A 11 5.02 -29.48 8.64
CA PRO A 11 4.08 -28.45 9.05
C PRO A 11 3.73 -28.60 10.54
N HIS A 12 3.71 -27.49 11.27
CA HIS A 12 3.22 -27.45 12.64
C HIS A 12 1.68 -27.48 12.67
N GLU A 13 1.08 -27.63 13.86
CA GLU A 13 -0.35 -27.89 14.03
C GLU A 13 -1.24 -26.85 13.32
N ALA A 14 -0.97 -25.56 13.51
CA ALA A 14 -1.74 -24.50 12.84
C ALA A 14 -1.61 -24.55 11.31
N GLN A 15 -0.44 -24.92 10.77
CA GLN A 15 -0.28 -25.13 9.33
C GLN A 15 -1.04 -26.36 8.85
N GLN A 16 -1.11 -27.43 9.64
CA GLN A 16 -1.90 -28.62 9.32
C GLN A 16 -3.40 -28.34 9.25
N VAL A 17 -3.92 -27.43 10.10
CA VAL A 17 -5.30 -26.95 10.00
C VAL A 17 -5.54 -26.29 8.64
N ILE A 18 -4.66 -25.38 8.23
CA ILE A 18 -4.76 -24.72 6.93
C ILE A 18 -4.76 -25.72 5.77
N LEU A 19 -3.86 -26.71 5.81
CA LEU A 19 -3.77 -27.74 4.77
C LEU A 19 -5.06 -28.60 4.66
N ARG A 20 -5.75 -28.85 5.78
CA ARG A 20 -6.99 -29.65 5.80
C ARG A 20 -8.22 -28.85 5.35
N GLU A 21 -8.27 -27.56 5.66
CA GLU A 21 -9.45 -26.72 5.47
C GLU A 21 -9.39 -25.86 4.21
N ALA A 22 -8.26 -25.93 3.47
CA ALA A 22 -8.06 -25.16 2.26
C ALA A 22 -9.17 -25.37 1.25
N LYS A 23 -9.58 -24.27 0.63
CA LYS A 23 -10.55 -24.22 -0.46
C LYS A 23 -9.87 -23.82 -1.77
N ARG A 24 -10.64 -23.43 -2.74
CA ARG A 24 -10.10 -22.97 -4.02
C ARG A 24 -9.27 -21.69 -3.89
N TYR A 25 -9.72 -20.75 -3.08
CA TYR A 25 -9.04 -19.48 -2.85
C TYR A 25 -8.81 -19.27 -1.35
N ASN A 26 -7.57 -19.03 -0.96
CA ASN A 26 -7.14 -19.10 0.42
C ASN A 26 -6.34 -17.84 0.79
N VAL A 27 -6.70 -17.18 1.88
CA VAL A 27 -6.03 -15.96 2.34
C VAL A 27 -5.49 -16.15 3.76
N LEU A 28 -4.19 -16.10 3.91
CA LEU A 28 -3.49 -16.34 5.16
C LEU A 28 -2.89 -15.04 5.69
N ALA A 29 -3.60 -14.40 6.61
CA ALA A 29 -3.11 -13.29 7.39
C ALA A 29 -2.29 -13.85 8.57
N CYS A 30 -0.95 -13.79 8.47
CA CYS A 30 -0.09 -14.43 9.47
C CYS A 30 0.94 -13.45 10.02
N GLY A 31 1.23 -13.57 11.31
CA GLY A 31 2.32 -12.85 11.96
C GLY A 31 3.69 -13.21 11.39
N ARG A 32 4.67 -12.37 11.64
CA ARG A 32 6.08 -12.68 11.30
C ARG A 32 6.51 -13.98 11.97
N ARG A 33 7.38 -14.74 11.30
CA ARG A 33 7.88 -16.03 11.80
C ARG A 33 6.83 -17.13 11.98
N PHE A 34 5.61 -16.94 11.52
CA PHE A 34 4.61 -18.03 11.47
C PHE A 34 5.06 -19.19 10.56
N GLY A 35 5.91 -18.92 9.56
CA GLY A 35 6.36 -19.92 8.59
C GLY A 35 5.55 -19.90 7.28
N LYS A 36 5.04 -18.72 6.86
CA LYS A 36 4.27 -18.53 5.62
C LYS A 36 4.97 -19.10 4.40
N THR A 37 6.19 -18.69 4.15
CA THR A 37 6.98 -19.09 2.96
C THR A 37 7.24 -20.60 2.96
N THR A 38 7.54 -21.18 4.14
CA THR A 38 7.71 -22.63 4.29
C THR A 38 6.41 -23.41 3.99
N LEU A 39 5.27 -22.91 4.49
CA LEU A 39 3.96 -23.49 4.19
C LEU A 39 3.65 -23.40 2.69
N GLY A 40 3.90 -22.24 2.08
CA GLY A 40 3.73 -22.03 0.63
C GLY A 40 4.56 -23.03 -0.19
N GLY A 41 5.82 -23.28 0.20
CA GLY A 41 6.66 -24.31 -0.40
C GLY A 41 6.09 -25.72 -0.26
N ASN A 42 5.55 -26.07 0.91
CA ASN A 42 4.88 -27.35 1.13
C ASN A 42 3.61 -27.50 0.27
N LEU A 43 2.83 -26.43 0.13
CA LEU A 43 1.63 -26.41 -0.71
C LEU A 43 1.92 -26.69 -2.18
N LEU A 44 3.09 -26.31 -2.70
CA LEU A 44 3.48 -26.62 -4.08
C LEU A 44 3.78 -28.10 -4.30
N SER A 45 4.12 -28.85 -3.24
CA SER A 45 4.69 -30.20 -3.36
C SER A 45 3.75 -31.19 -4.02
N ASP A 46 2.50 -31.26 -3.58
CA ASP A 46 1.55 -32.25 -4.09
C ASP A 46 1.28 -32.06 -5.60
N PRO A 47 0.91 -30.85 -6.09
CA PRO A 47 0.68 -30.66 -7.52
C PRO A 47 1.90 -30.98 -8.39
N VAL A 48 3.11 -30.60 -7.96
CA VAL A 48 4.29 -30.77 -8.82
C VAL A 48 4.92 -32.18 -8.71
N LEU A 49 4.77 -32.87 -7.58
CA LEU A 49 5.39 -34.18 -7.37
C LEU A 49 4.43 -35.34 -7.66
N ILE A 50 3.15 -35.20 -7.27
CA ILE A 50 2.15 -36.26 -7.39
C ILE A 50 1.38 -36.11 -8.69
N ASP A 51 0.82 -34.93 -8.95
CA ASP A 51 -0.04 -34.72 -10.13
C ASP A 51 0.76 -34.43 -11.40
N GLY A 52 2.02 -34.03 -11.29
CA GLY A 52 2.86 -33.65 -12.42
C GLY A 52 2.40 -32.35 -13.10
N LEU A 53 1.69 -31.47 -12.37
CA LEU A 53 1.08 -30.26 -12.90
C LEU A 53 1.87 -28.98 -12.57
N PRO A 54 1.85 -27.98 -13.47
CA PRO A 54 2.61 -26.74 -13.28
C PRO A 54 2.02 -25.88 -12.17
N CYS A 55 2.91 -25.23 -11.42
CA CYS A 55 2.58 -24.28 -10.37
C CYS A 55 3.35 -22.97 -10.54
N ALA A 56 2.96 -21.95 -9.80
CA ALA A 56 3.68 -20.68 -9.80
C ALA A 56 3.80 -20.08 -8.40
N TRP A 57 4.89 -19.34 -8.22
CA TRP A 57 5.17 -18.51 -7.06
C TRP A 57 5.27 -17.05 -7.48
N PHE A 58 4.53 -16.18 -6.79
CA PHE A 58 4.52 -14.75 -7.02
C PHE A 58 5.03 -14.02 -5.78
N ALA A 59 5.83 -12.98 -5.98
CA ALA A 59 6.31 -12.13 -4.89
C ALA A 59 6.32 -10.65 -5.34
N PRO A 60 6.20 -9.69 -4.41
CA PRO A 60 6.18 -8.25 -4.72
C PRO A 60 7.45 -7.74 -5.40
N THR A 61 8.61 -8.32 -5.07
CA THR A 61 9.91 -7.89 -5.58
C THR A 61 10.77 -9.07 -6.00
N TYR A 62 11.71 -8.82 -6.90
CA TYR A 62 12.66 -9.84 -7.35
C TYR A 62 13.50 -10.42 -6.20
N ARG A 63 13.86 -9.61 -5.21
CA ARG A 63 14.63 -10.07 -4.04
C ARG A 63 13.88 -11.14 -3.24
N LEU A 64 12.60 -10.90 -2.94
CA LEU A 64 11.76 -11.88 -2.22
C LEU A 64 11.53 -13.15 -3.07
N LEU A 65 11.41 -12.98 -4.38
CA LEU A 65 11.29 -14.07 -5.31
C LEU A 65 12.54 -14.95 -5.33
N GLU A 66 13.73 -14.34 -5.34
CA GLU A 66 15.02 -15.03 -5.37
C GLU A 66 15.24 -15.86 -4.11
N GLU A 67 14.85 -15.37 -2.93
CA GLU A 67 14.92 -16.10 -1.67
C GLU A 67 14.06 -17.38 -1.74
N ALA A 68 12.80 -17.28 -2.20
CA ALA A 68 11.92 -18.43 -2.37
C ALA A 68 12.45 -19.41 -3.42
N TYR A 69 12.97 -18.93 -4.55
CA TYR A 69 13.57 -19.75 -5.58
C TYR A 69 14.77 -20.56 -5.05
N ALA A 70 15.66 -19.92 -4.30
CA ALA A 70 16.83 -20.58 -3.72
C ALA A 70 16.44 -21.68 -2.72
N ASP A 71 15.44 -21.42 -1.87
CA ASP A 71 14.92 -22.40 -0.92
C ASP A 71 14.26 -23.59 -1.63
N HIS A 72 13.42 -23.35 -2.62
CA HIS A 72 12.78 -24.42 -3.38
C HIS A 72 13.80 -25.22 -4.19
N LYS A 73 14.81 -24.57 -4.78
CA LYS A 73 15.91 -25.26 -5.46
C LYS A 73 16.65 -26.22 -4.52
N ARG A 74 16.86 -25.82 -3.27
CA ARG A 74 17.50 -26.67 -2.26
C ARG A 74 16.59 -27.84 -1.84
N ILE A 75 15.30 -27.57 -1.59
CA ILE A 75 14.33 -28.58 -1.15
C ILE A 75 14.10 -29.63 -2.23
N TYR A 76 13.87 -29.21 -3.47
CA TYR A 76 13.59 -30.10 -4.60
C TYR A 76 14.83 -30.66 -5.30
N ALA A 77 16.04 -30.36 -4.82
CA ALA A 77 17.30 -30.75 -5.47
C ALA A 77 17.33 -32.21 -6.00
N PRO A 78 16.86 -33.25 -5.25
CA PRO A 78 16.88 -34.64 -5.71
C PRO A 78 15.98 -34.92 -6.92
N VAL A 79 15.01 -34.07 -7.20
CA VAL A 79 13.97 -34.26 -8.24
C VAL A 79 13.98 -33.17 -9.32
N ILE A 80 14.99 -32.27 -9.30
CA ILE A 80 15.13 -31.24 -10.31
C ILE A 80 15.71 -31.86 -11.59
N ARG A 81 15.00 -31.64 -12.71
CA ARG A 81 15.53 -31.93 -14.05
C ARG A 81 16.32 -30.75 -14.61
N ARG A 82 15.83 -29.55 -14.39
CA ARG A 82 16.44 -28.29 -14.84
C ARG A 82 16.05 -27.13 -13.95
N ALA A 83 16.98 -26.25 -13.64
CA ALA A 83 16.71 -25.00 -12.92
C ALA A 83 17.33 -23.83 -13.67
N VAL A 84 16.55 -22.80 -13.93
CA VAL A 84 16.92 -21.55 -14.62
C VAL A 84 16.61 -20.40 -13.68
N GLN A 85 17.57 -19.48 -13.49
CA GLN A 85 17.37 -18.31 -12.62
C GLN A 85 17.14 -17.03 -13.42
N SER A 86 17.70 -16.89 -14.60
CA SER A 86 17.60 -15.69 -15.43
C SER A 86 17.36 -16.07 -16.90
N PRO A 87 16.55 -15.32 -17.64
CA PRO A 87 15.85 -14.09 -17.28
C PRO A 87 14.53 -14.32 -16.48
N ALA A 88 13.96 -15.52 -16.54
CA ALA A 88 12.71 -15.89 -15.86
C ALA A 88 12.97 -17.14 -14.98
N PRO A 89 13.00 -16.99 -13.65
CA PRO A 89 13.29 -18.09 -12.76
C PRO A 89 12.25 -19.21 -12.91
N ARG A 90 12.75 -20.46 -13.06
CA ARG A 90 11.91 -21.65 -13.27
C ARG A 90 12.65 -22.90 -12.78
N ILE A 91 11.93 -23.78 -12.11
CA ILE A 91 12.39 -25.11 -11.72
C ILE A 91 11.54 -26.15 -12.45
N GLU A 92 12.15 -27.00 -13.25
CA GLU A 92 11.51 -28.15 -13.91
C GLU A 92 11.88 -29.44 -13.17
N LEU A 93 10.87 -30.25 -12.87
CA LEU A 93 11.03 -31.50 -12.13
C LEU A 93 11.02 -32.71 -13.05
N ILE A 94 11.51 -33.83 -12.54
CA ILE A 94 11.52 -35.13 -13.25
C ILE A 94 10.10 -35.65 -13.54
N THR A 95 9.08 -35.18 -12.80
CA THR A 95 7.66 -35.47 -13.02
C THR A 95 7.11 -34.80 -14.30
N GLY A 96 7.86 -33.87 -14.92
CA GLY A 96 7.41 -33.04 -16.02
C GLY A 96 6.75 -31.73 -15.57
N ALA A 97 6.42 -31.60 -14.30
CA ALA A 97 5.91 -30.35 -13.74
C ALA A 97 6.99 -29.25 -13.69
N ALA A 98 6.54 -28.03 -13.60
CA ALA A 98 7.42 -26.89 -13.37
C ALA A 98 6.84 -25.93 -12.34
N ILE A 99 7.73 -25.21 -11.66
CA ILE A 99 7.41 -24.07 -10.82
C ILE A 99 7.98 -22.84 -11.49
N ASP A 100 7.09 -21.93 -11.90
CA ASP A 100 7.44 -20.62 -12.44
C ASP A 100 7.48 -19.58 -11.32
N TYR A 101 8.38 -18.60 -11.42
CA TYR A 101 8.53 -17.54 -10.41
C TYR A 101 8.35 -16.18 -11.07
N TRP A 102 7.48 -15.34 -10.50
CA TRP A 102 7.06 -14.07 -11.07
C TRP A 102 7.10 -12.94 -10.06
N THR A 103 7.59 -11.77 -10.45
CA THR A 103 7.41 -10.56 -9.67
C THR A 103 6.06 -9.91 -9.98
N LEU A 104 5.51 -9.18 -9.00
CA LEU A 104 4.26 -8.42 -9.14
C LEU A 104 4.52 -6.93 -9.45
N ASP A 105 5.74 -6.59 -9.87
CA ASP A 105 6.10 -5.20 -10.19
C ASP A 105 5.39 -4.68 -11.43
N ASP A 106 5.19 -5.54 -12.45
CA ASP A 106 4.45 -5.22 -13.66
C ASP A 106 3.32 -6.23 -13.89
N PRO A 107 2.10 -5.94 -13.44
CA PRO A 107 0.97 -6.84 -13.58
C PRO A 107 0.54 -7.07 -15.04
N SER A 108 0.96 -6.22 -15.97
CA SER A 108 0.57 -6.32 -17.38
C SER A 108 1.25 -7.48 -18.11
N THR A 109 2.41 -7.93 -17.65
CA THR A 109 3.22 -8.98 -18.29
C THR A 109 3.24 -10.30 -17.54
N VAL A 110 2.83 -10.29 -16.27
CA VAL A 110 2.89 -11.43 -15.34
C VAL A 110 2.09 -12.63 -15.86
N ALA A 111 2.73 -13.79 -15.94
CA ALA A 111 2.13 -15.12 -16.17
C ALA A 111 1.20 -15.24 -17.40
N ARG A 112 1.21 -14.31 -18.35
CA ARG A 112 0.35 -14.35 -19.54
C ARG A 112 0.61 -15.60 -20.39
N GLY A 113 -0.47 -16.27 -20.80
CA GLY A 113 -0.39 -17.51 -21.58
C GLY A 113 0.07 -18.73 -20.79
N ARG A 114 0.19 -18.62 -19.48
CA ARG A 114 0.50 -19.75 -18.58
C ARG A 114 -0.78 -20.41 -18.06
N LYS A 115 -0.63 -21.63 -17.57
CA LYS A 115 -1.69 -22.44 -16.95
C LYS A 115 -1.11 -23.09 -15.71
N TYR A 116 -1.78 -22.93 -14.58
CA TYR A 116 -1.30 -23.42 -13.30
C TYR A 116 -2.37 -24.22 -12.54
N LYS A 117 -1.92 -25.28 -11.84
CA LYS A 117 -2.74 -26.03 -10.89
C LYS A 117 -2.80 -25.30 -9.54
N ARG A 118 -1.69 -24.71 -9.13
CA ARG A 118 -1.62 -23.94 -7.88
C ARG A 118 -0.74 -22.71 -8.04
N VAL A 119 -1.20 -21.60 -7.45
CA VAL A 119 -0.41 -20.39 -7.35
C VAL A 119 -0.27 -19.96 -5.90
N ILE A 120 0.94 -19.57 -5.53
CA ILE A 120 1.25 -18.96 -4.24
C ILE A 120 1.60 -17.51 -4.47
N ILE A 121 0.94 -16.61 -3.78
CA ILE A 121 1.21 -15.16 -3.80
C ILE A 121 1.77 -14.80 -2.42
N ASP A 122 3.09 -14.78 -2.31
CA ASP A 122 3.78 -14.49 -1.05
C ASP A 122 3.93 -12.99 -0.84
N GLU A 123 3.87 -12.56 0.42
CA GLU A 123 3.85 -11.16 0.85
C GLU A 123 2.82 -10.31 0.06
N ALA A 124 1.64 -10.88 -0.16
CA ALA A 124 0.56 -10.33 -0.99
C ALA A 124 0.14 -8.91 -0.55
N ALA A 125 0.12 -8.62 0.76
CA ALA A 125 -0.21 -7.28 1.27
C ALA A 125 0.81 -6.20 0.90
N MET A 126 2.01 -6.57 0.43
CA MET A 126 3.05 -5.64 -0.02
C MET A 126 2.96 -5.34 -1.52
N ALA A 127 2.20 -6.12 -2.28
CA ALA A 127 2.07 -5.96 -3.72
C ALA A 127 1.19 -4.74 -4.05
N ARG A 128 1.77 -3.75 -4.74
CA ARG A 128 1.11 -2.47 -5.05
C ARG A 128 -0.12 -2.60 -5.94
N HIS A 129 -0.05 -3.52 -6.89
CA HIS A 129 -1.07 -3.75 -7.93
C HIS A 129 -1.69 -5.14 -7.80
N LEU A 130 -1.87 -5.62 -6.56
CA LEU A 130 -2.39 -6.97 -6.29
C LEU A 130 -3.74 -7.22 -6.95
N GLU A 131 -4.64 -6.24 -6.91
CA GLU A 131 -5.96 -6.35 -7.53
C GLU A 131 -5.87 -6.59 -9.03
N GLN A 132 -5.13 -5.74 -9.71
CA GLN A 132 -4.94 -5.86 -11.16
C GLN A 132 -4.22 -7.17 -11.52
N ALA A 133 -3.12 -7.49 -10.82
CA ALA A 133 -2.39 -8.73 -11.04
C ALA A 133 -3.28 -9.96 -10.87
N TRP A 134 -4.10 -9.99 -9.82
CA TRP A 134 -5.00 -11.09 -9.56
C TRP A 134 -6.09 -11.21 -10.61
N THR A 135 -6.82 -10.13 -10.86
CA THR A 135 -8.03 -10.17 -11.71
C THR A 135 -7.70 -10.33 -13.19
N GLU A 136 -6.65 -9.67 -13.68
CA GLU A 136 -6.33 -9.64 -15.11
C GLU A 136 -5.31 -10.68 -15.55
N ALA A 137 -4.40 -11.09 -14.66
CA ALA A 137 -3.27 -11.94 -15.03
C ALA A 137 -3.28 -13.33 -14.35
N ILE A 138 -3.34 -13.38 -13.01
CA ILE A 138 -3.13 -14.63 -12.26
C ILE A 138 -4.36 -15.53 -12.29
N ARG A 139 -5.53 -15.02 -11.90
CA ARG A 139 -6.78 -15.80 -11.83
C ARG A 139 -7.12 -16.53 -13.12
N PRO A 140 -6.97 -15.93 -14.32
CA PRO A 140 -7.20 -16.62 -15.59
C PRO A 140 -6.31 -17.87 -15.80
N THR A 141 -5.08 -17.89 -15.26
CA THR A 141 -4.16 -19.03 -15.40
C THR A 141 -4.63 -20.31 -14.69
N LEU A 142 -5.58 -20.19 -13.77
CA LEU A 142 -6.13 -21.30 -12.98
C LEU A 142 -7.30 -22.01 -13.67
N THR A 143 -7.81 -21.47 -14.79
CA THR A 143 -9.04 -21.95 -15.41
C THR A 143 -8.90 -23.38 -15.94
N ASP A 144 -7.81 -23.68 -16.64
CA ASP A 144 -7.63 -24.95 -17.35
C ASP A 144 -7.53 -26.16 -16.41
N TYR A 145 -6.94 -26.01 -15.25
CA TYR A 145 -6.73 -27.09 -14.26
C TYR A 145 -7.71 -27.03 -13.08
N ILE A 146 -8.70 -26.14 -13.13
CA ILE A 146 -9.57 -25.81 -11.98
C ILE A 146 -8.67 -25.57 -10.75
N GLY A 147 -7.65 -24.72 -10.99
CA GLY A 147 -6.57 -24.50 -10.04
C GLY A 147 -6.99 -23.69 -8.83
N ASP A 148 -6.14 -23.69 -7.83
CA ASP A 148 -6.32 -23.00 -6.56
C ASP A 148 -5.24 -21.92 -6.32
N ALA A 149 -5.52 -21.01 -5.38
CA ALA A 149 -4.62 -19.91 -5.02
C ALA A 149 -4.50 -19.73 -3.51
N PHE A 150 -3.28 -19.38 -3.06
CA PHE A 150 -2.97 -19.04 -1.69
C PHE A 150 -2.28 -17.67 -1.63
N PHE A 151 -2.91 -16.74 -0.92
CA PHE A 151 -2.37 -15.41 -0.65
C PHE A 151 -1.79 -15.42 0.77
N LEU A 152 -0.49 -15.27 0.87
CA LEU A 152 0.24 -15.31 2.14
C LEU A 152 0.77 -13.92 2.46
N SER A 153 0.48 -13.37 3.61
CA SER A 153 1.09 -12.11 4.05
C SER A 153 0.92 -11.83 5.53
N THR A 154 1.75 -10.94 6.05
CA THR A 154 1.41 -10.17 7.24
C THR A 154 0.43 -9.06 6.82
N PRO A 155 -0.66 -8.84 7.57
CA PRO A 155 -1.61 -7.75 7.28
C PRO A 155 -0.92 -6.39 7.19
N LYS A 156 -1.40 -5.51 6.31
CA LYS A 156 -0.84 -4.17 6.15
C LYS A 156 -1.93 -3.17 5.78
N GLY A 157 -2.51 -2.53 6.80
CA GLY A 157 -3.55 -1.51 6.60
C GLY A 157 -4.78 -2.01 5.82
N SER A 158 -5.51 -1.07 5.24
CA SER A 158 -6.67 -1.32 4.38
C SER A 158 -6.24 -1.39 2.92
N ASN A 159 -5.93 -2.59 2.43
CA ASN A 159 -5.53 -2.83 1.05
C ASN A 159 -6.34 -3.98 0.43
N TYR A 160 -6.08 -4.31 -0.83
CA TYR A 160 -6.80 -5.37 -1.54
C TYR A 160 -6.62 -6.76 -0.90
N PHE A 161 -5.52 -7.04 -0.22
CA PHE A 161 -5.33 -8.27 0.55
C PHE A 161 -6.39 -8.42 1.66
N ARG A 162 -6.75 -7.30 2.34
CA ARG A 162 -7.87 -7.29 3.31
C ARG A 162 -9.22 -7.53 2.63
N THR A 163 -9.43 -6.98 1.43
CA THR A 163 -10.64 -7.25 0.64
C THR A 163 -10.78 -8.74 0.35
N LEU A 164 -9.70 -9.39 -0.12
CA LEU A 164 -9.68 -10.84 -0.36
C LEU A 164 -9.90 -11.64 0.92
N TYR A 165 -9.31 -11.21 2.04
CA TYR A 165 -9.53 -11.87 3.35
C TYR A 165 -11.00 -11.85 3.76
N ASN A 166 -11.67 -10.72 3.59
CA ASN A 166 -13.08 -10.57 3.94
C ASN A 166 -14.02 -11.33 2.99
N GLN A 167 -13.57 -11.70 1.79
CA GLN A 167 -14.38 -12.40 0.81
C GLN A 167 -14.79 -13.80 1.28
N ALA A 168 -14.00 -14.44 2.14
CA ALA A 168 -14.33 -15.73 2.74
C ALA A 168 -15.62 -15.73 3.57
N ALA A 169 -16.08 -14.57 4.01
CA ALA A 169 -17.35 -14.44 4.73
C ALA A 169 -18.59 -14.56 3.83
N THR A 170 -18.45 -14.32 2.52
CA THR A 170 -19.57 -14.22 1.57
C THR A 170 -19.49 -15.19 0.40
N ASP A 171 -18.35 -15.83 0.18
CA ASP A 171 -18.09 -16.70 -0.96
C ASP A 171 -17.58 -18.07 -0.49
N ALA A 172 -18.31 -19.13 -0.82
CA ALA A 172 -18.01 -20.49 -0.38
C ALA A 172 -16.70 -21.06 -0.94
N ASP A 173 -16.20 -20.56 -2.06
CA ASP A 173 -14.93 -20.95 -2.67
C ASP A 173 -13.71 -20.36 -1.94
N TRP A 174 -13.94 -19.42 -1.02
CA TRP A 174 -12.90 -18.75 -0.28
C TRP A 174 -12.76 -19.24 1.16
N MET A 175 -11.53 -19.22 1.67
CA MET A 175 -11.20 -19.46 3.06
C MET A 175 -10.16 -18.45 3.51
N SER A 176 -10.26 -17.98 4.75
CA SER A 176 -9.29 -17.08 5.34
C SER A 176 -8.94 -17.47 6.75
N TRP A 177 -7.68 -17.25 7.14
CA TRP A 177 -7.18 -17.49 8.49
C TRP A 177 -6.39 -16.28 8.97
N GLN A 178 -6.55 -16.00 10.25
CA GLN A 178 -5.68 -15.08 10.99
C GLN A 178 -4.85 -15.90 11.97
N MET A 179 -3.55 -15.94 11.78
CA MET A 179 -2.62 -16.76 12.54
C MET A 179 -1.53 -15.90 13.17
N PRO A 180 -1.51 -15.72 14.50
CA PRO A 180 -0.47 -14.96 15.19
C PRO A 180 0.88 -15.71 15.13
N THR A 181 1.97 -14.99 15.41
CA THR A 181 3.31 -15.56 15.53
C THR A 181 3.37 -16.72 16.56
N THR A 182 2.63 -16.59 17.65
CA THR A 182 2.55 -17.58 18.73
C THR A 182 1.87 -18.89 18.32
N ALA A 183 1.18 -18.94 17.18
CA ALA A 183 0.65 -20.19 16.63
C ALA A 183 1.75 -21.09 16.05
N ASN A 184 2.98 -20.58 15.90
CA ASN A 184 4.15 -21.37 15.57
C ASN A 184 4.83 -21.87 16.88
N PRO A 185 4.78 -23.17 17.20
CA PRO A 185 5.30 -23.71 18.45
C PRO A 185 6.83 -23.66 18.56
N TRP A 186 7.54 -23.34 17.46
CA TRP A 186 9.00 -23.21 17.46
C TRP A 186 9.47 -21.79 17.80
N ILE A 187 8.54 -20.85 18.00
CA ILE A 187 8.86 -19.49 18.41
C ILE A 187 8.62 -19.35 19.91
N ASP A 188 9.61 -18.83 20.60
CA ASP A 188 9.52 -18.57 22.02
C ASP A 188 8.49 -17.51 22.33
N ALA A 189 7.50 -17.83 23.15
CA ALA A 189 6.43 -16.92 23.54
C ALA A 189 6.96 -15.74 24.39
N GLU A 190 8.03 -15.93 25.16
CA GLU A 190 8.67 -14.87 25.94
C GLU A 190 9.29 -13.81 25.03
N GLU A 191 9.96 -14.24 23.95
CA GLU A 191 10.50 -13.30 22.96
C GLU A 191 9.41 -12.51 22.24
N VAL A 192 8.26 -13.11 21.97
CA VAL A 192 7.09 -12.39 21.44
C VAL A 192 6.54 -11.40 22.47
N GLY A 193 6.52 -11.76 23.75
CA GLY A 193 6.14 -10.88 24.87
C GLY A 193 7.03 -9.64 24.95
N LYS A 194 8.36 -9.81 24.94
CA LYS A 194 9.33 -8.72 24.91
C LYS A 194 9.18 -7.78 23.70
N ALA A 195 8.85 -8.35 22.53
CA ALA A 195 8.54 -7.54 21.38
C ALA A 195 7.28 -6.67 21.60
N GLY A 196 6.27 -7.21 22.30
CA GLY A 196 5.05 -6.48 22.67
C GLY A 196 5.31 -5.31 23.62
N GLU A 197 6.31 -5.43 24.51
CA GLU A 197 6.70 -4.37 25.44
C GLU A 197 7.53 -3.25 24.74
N SER A 198 8.29 -3.60 23.71
CA SER A 198 9.24 -2.69 23.06
C SER A 198 8.70 -2.02 21.81
N LEU A 199 7.71 -2.59 21.15
CA LEU A 199 7.13 -2.07 19.91
C LEU A 199 5.90 -1.20 20.17
N PRO A 200 5.63 -0.21 19.28
CA PRO A 200 4.33 0.45 19.27
C PRO A 200 3.20 -0.58 19.18
N SER A 201 2.15 -0.43 19.97
CA SER A 201 1.04 -1.39 20.07
C SER A 201 0.45 -1.77 18.72
N ILE A 202 0.34 -0.81 17.79
CA ILE A 202 -0.14 -1.04 16.42
C ILE A 202 0.79 -1.95 15.63
N ALA A 203 2.10 -1.68 15.69
CA ALA A 203 3.10 -2.50 15.01
C ALA A 203 3.10 -3.93 15.56
N PHE A 204 3.01 -4.09 16.87
CA PHE A 204 2.94 -5.41 17.50
C PHE A 204 1.67 -6.18 17.07
N ARG A 205 0.51 -5.54 17.10
CA ARG A 205 -0.77 -6.14 16.68
C ARG A 205 -0.74 -6.58 15.21
N GLN A 206 -0.19 -5.75 14.34
CA GLN A 206 -0.07 -6.06 12.93
C GLN A 206 0.97 -7.15 12.65
N GLU A 207 2.19 -6.98 13.16
CA GLU A 207 3.35 -7.80 12.77
C GLU A 207 3.40 -9.15 13.50
N TYR A 208 2.89 -9.22 14.76
CA TYR A 208 2.93 -10.43 15.57
C TYR A 208 1.57 -11.09 15.79
N LEU A 209 0.50 -10.30 15.95
CA LEU A 209 -0.84 -10.86 16.15
C LEU A 209 -1.61 -11.03 14.84
N ALA A 210 -1.02 -10.63 13.72
CA ALA A 210 -1.64 -10.72 12.39
C ALA A 210 -2.99 -10.00 12.29
N GLU A 211 -3.18 -8.95 13.06
CA GLU A 211 -4.41 -8.19 13.03
C GLU A 211 -4.43 -7.22 11.86
N PHE A 212 -5.57 -7.12 11.20
CA PHE A 212 -5.84 -6.00 10.30
C PHE A 212 -6.12 -4.77 11.14
N VAL A 213 -5.07 -4.12 11.57
CA VAL A 213 -5.20 -2.87 12.30
C VAL A 213 -5.58 -1.82 11.26
N ASP A 214 -6.81 -1.37 11.31
CA ASP A 214 -7.15 -0.08 10.72
C ASP A 214 -6.21 0.90 11.40
N ALA A 215 -5.54 1.72 10.61
CA ALA A 215 -4.55 2.61 11.17
C ALA A 215 -5.14 3.34 12.40
N ALA A 216 -4.95 2.74 13.57
CA ALA A 216 -5.31 3.35 14.85
C ALA A 216 -4.29 4.44 15.21
N GLY A 217 -3.60 4.92 14.17
CA GLY A 217 -2.90 6.17 14.05
C GLY A 217 -3.53 7.04 12.98
N ALA A 218 -4.57 6.57 12.26
CA ALA A 218 -5.34 7.45 11.41
C ALA A 218 -5.93 8.55 12.29
N ARG A 219 -5.44 9.75 12.07
CA ARG A 219 -5.82 10.92 12.85
C ARG A 219 -7.24 11.36 12.51
N ILE A 220 -7.73 10.99 11.33
CA ILE A 220 -9.08 11.30 10.85
C ILE A 220 -9.92 10.03 10.77
N LYS A 221 -11.09 10.07 11.36
CA LYS A 221 -12.06 8.99 11.29
C LYS A 221 -13.05 9.26 10.17
N ARG A 222 -13.48 8.20 9.45
CA ARG A 222 -14.45 8.31 8.36
C ARG A 222 -15.76 8.98 8.81
N GLU A 223 -16.18 8.75 10.05
CA GLU A 223 -17.39 9.35 10.63
C GLU A 223 -17.32 10.87 10.83
N TRP A 224 -16.12 11.46 10.78
CA TRP A 224 -15.91 12.91 10.86
C TRP A 224 -16.02 13.61 9.51
N LEU A 225 -15.99 12.86 8.42
CA LEU A 225 -16.08 13.44 7.07
C LEU A 225 -17.50 13.98 6.83
N ARG A 226 -17.57 15.20 6.32
CA ARG A 226 -18.82 15.87 5.94
C ARG A 226 -18.71 16.28 4.48
N TYR A 227 -19.78 16.09 3.75
CA TYR A 227 -19.88 16.38 2.34
C TYR A 227 -21.04 17.33 2.11
N GLY A 228 -20.86 18.28 1.20
CA GLY A 228 -21.90 19.24 0.90
C GLY A 228 -21.52 20.24 -0.17
N ASP A 229 -22.44 21.15 -0.43
CA ASP A 229 -22.19 22.24 -1.36
C ASP A 229 -21.27 23.30 -0.74
N CYS A 230 -20.44 23.87 -1.55
CA CYS A 230 -19.51 24.90 -1.15
C CYS A 230 -19.99 26.28 -1.59
N PRO A 231 -20.24 27.20 -0.64
CA PRO A 231 -20.68 28.54 -0.96
C PRO A 231 -19.70 29.24 -1.89
N GLU A 232 -20.21 29.97 -2.89
CA GLU A 232 -19.39 30.81 -3.75
C GLU A 232 -18.95 32.10 -3.04
N GLY A 233 -17.92 32.78 -3.60
CA GLY A 233 -17.46 34.07 -3.11
C GLY A 233 -16.64 34.05 -1.82
N LEU A 234 -16.39 32.91 -1.22
CA LEU A 234 -15.57 32.80 -0.02
C LEU A 234 -14.07 33.01 -0.33
N PRO A 235 -13.31 33.58 0.64
CA PRO A 235 -11.86 33.69 0.52
C PRO A 235 -11.23 32.32 0.29
N THR A 236 -10.38 32.20 -0.73
CA THR A 236 -9.77 30.96 -1.16
C THR A 236 -8.27 30.93 -0.87
N TYR A 237 -7.76 29.79 -0.46
CA TYR A 237 -6.38 29.59 -0.08
C TYR A 237 -5.87 28.29 -0.71
N ILE A 238 -4.61 28.30 -1.14
CA ILE A 238 -3.97 27.13 -1.74
C ILE A 238 -2.79 26.71 -0.85
N GLY A 239 -2.68 25.44 -0.59
CA GLY A 239 -1.48 24.83 -0.02
C GLY A 239 -0.79 23.94 -1.04
N VAL A 240 0.52 23.97 -1.05
CA VAL A 240 1.35 23.18 -1.98
C VAL A 240 2.43 22.44 -1.18
N ASP A 241 2.42 21.14 -1.31
CA ASP A 241 3.54 20.28 -0.92
C ASP A 241 4.33 19.90 -2.15
N LEU A 242 5.65 20.20 -2.15
CA LEU A 242 6.47 20.12 -3.35
C LEU A 242 7.30 18.84 -3.42
N ALA A 243 7.10 18.04 -4.46
CA ALA A 243 8.05 17.02 -4.89
C ALA A 243 8.37 17.20 -6.37
N ILE A 244 9.66 17.36 -6.70
CA ILE A 244 10.10 17.60 -8.07
C ILE A 244 10.77 16.32 -8.57
N SER A 245 10.00 15.48 -9.26
CA SER A 245 10.53 14.26 -9.87
C SER A 245 9.59 13.72 -10.95
N THR A 246 10.17 13.17 -12.00
CA THR A 246 9.44 12.46 -13.06
C THR A 246 9.45 10.94 -12.87
N LYS A 247 10.15 10.43 -11.84
CA LYS A 247 10.24 9.00 -11.57
C LYS A 247 8.93 8.45 -11.01
N SER A 248 8.50 7.29 -11.47
CA SER A 248 7.26 6.62 -11.05
C SER A 248 7.18 6.28 -9.55
N GLU A 249 8.33 6.21 -8.87
CA GLU A 249 8.44 5.89 -7.45
C GLU A 249 8.58 7.11 -6.54
N ALA A 250 8.67 8.31 -7.11
CA ALA A 250 8.82 9.55 -6.35
C ALA A 250 7.49 10.01 -5.74
N ASP A 251 7.57 10.87 -4.74
CA ASP A 251 6.42 11.55 -4.15
C ASP A 251 5.76 12.50 -5.15
N TYR A 252 4.51 12.88 -4.89
CA TYR A 252 3.78 13.82 -5.72
C TYR A 252 3.96 15.26 -5.24
N THR A 253 3.95 16.21 -6.15
CA THR A 253 3.57 17.58 -5.78
C THR A 253 2.06 17.59 -5.52
N GLY A 254 1.66 17.77 -4.26
CA GLY A 254 0.28 17.89 -3.82
C GLY A 254 -0.19 19.35 -3.83
N VAL A 255 -1.44 19.57 -4.22
CA VAL A 255 -2.11 20.89 -4.16
C VAL A 255 -3.48 20.72 -3.53
N ALA A 256 -3.75 21.47 -2.47
CA ALA A 256 -5.05 21.55 -1.84
C ALA A 256 -5.61 22.98 -1.89
N VAL A 257 -6.88 23.09 -2.24
CA VAL A 257 -7.61 24.37 -2.30
C VAL A 257 -8.70 24.38 -1.25
N VAL A 258 -8.66 25.35 -0.36
CA VAL A 258 -9.67 25.53 0.68
C VAL A 258 -10.28 26.92 0.65
N SER A 259 -11.53 27.02 1.10
CA SER A 259 -12.16 28.31 1.44
C SER A 259 -12.58 28.31 2.91
N ARG A 260 -12.69 29.52 3.47
CA ARG A 260 -13.12 29.67 4.86
C ARG A 260 -14.42 30.47 4.92
N GLY A 261 -15.43 29.87 5.55
CA GLY A 261 -16.68 30.56 5.86
C GLY A 261 -16.54 31.53 7.02
N ASP A 262 -17.51 32.46 7.15
CA ASP A 262 -17.55 33.42 8.24
C ASP A 262 -17.79 32.75 9.60
N ASP A 263 -18.45 31.61 9.61
CA ASP A 263 -18.66 30.73 10.77
C ASP A 263 -17.41 29.92 11.16
N GLY A 264 -16.33 30.04 10.38
CA GLY A 264 -15.09 29.32 10.59
C GLY A 264 -15.05 27.93 9.95
N THR A 265 -16.08 27.49 9.25
CA THR A 265 -16.10 26.24 8.48
C THR A 265 -15.05 26.29 7.35
N ILE A 266 -14.33 25.20 7.19
CA ILE A 266 -13.36 25.03 6.13
C ILE A 266 -13.97 24.17 5.02
N TYR A 267 -14.01 24.70 3.82
CA TYR A 267 -14.49 24.01 2.63
C TYR A 267 -13.30 23.53 1.81
N VAL A 268 -13.10 22.22 1.69
CA VAL A 268 -12.09 21.65 0.80
C VAL A 268 -12.69 21.62 -0.61
N ARG A 269 -12.20 22.52 -1.47
CA ARG A 269 -12.78 22.77 -2.81
C ARG A 269 -12.19 21.91 -3.91
N ASP A 270 -10.89 21.71 -3.84
CA ASP A 270 -10.17 20.99 -4.91
C ASP A 270 -8.90 20.37 -4.35
N ILE A 271 -8.60 19.18 -4.81
CA ILE A 271 -7.39 18.44 -4.46
C ILE A 271 -6.79 17.91 -5.75
N ASN A 272 -5.52 18.19 -5.96
CA ASN A 272 -4.81 17.73 -7.14
C ASN A 272 -3.40 17.28 -6.77
N ARG A 273 -2.83 16.39 -7.57
CA ARG A 273 -1.42 16.01 -7.44
C ARG A 273 -0.81 15.71 -8.80
N THR A 274 0.49 15.96 -8.92
CA THR A 274 1.24 15.67 -10.15
C THR A 274 2.63 15.15 -9.83
N ARG A 275 3.17 14.34 -10.73
CA ARG A 275 4.60 14.00 -10.79
C ARG A 275 5.16 14.65 -12.03
N SER A 276 5.94 15.68 -11.84
CA SER A 276 6.39 16.52 -12.96
C SER A 276 7.76 17.12 -12.69
N ASP A 277 8.41 17.56 -13.74
CA ASP A 277 9.62 18.35 -13.66
C ASP A 277 9.37 19.76 -13.11
N PHE A 278 10.44 20.47 -12.80
CA PHE A 278 10.39 21.83 -12.23
C PHE A 278 9.51 22.79 -13.04
N ALA A 279 9.65 22.81 -14.36
CA ALA A 279 8.90 23.74 -15.22
C ALA A 279 7.40 23.41 -15.27
N ALA A 280 7.05 22.12 -15.25
CA ALA A 280 5.67 21.67 -15.24
C ALA A 280 5.00 21.91 -13.87
N VAL A 281 5.74 21.77 -12.76
CA VAL A 281 5.25 22.11 -11.42
C VAL A 281 4.92 23.62 -11.33
N LEU A 282 5.78 24.49 -11.86
CA LEU A 282 5.49 25.93 -11.92
C LEU A 282 4.18 26.22 -12.67
N ARG A 283 4.04 25.67 -13.88
CA ARG A 283 2.80 25.83 -14.68
C ARG A 283 1.57 25.28 -13.98
N PHE A 284 1.72 24.14 -13.26
CA PHE A 284 0.63 23.55 -12.51
C PHE A 284 0.14 24.46 -11.38
N ILE A 285 1.05 25.07 -10.62
CA ILE A 285 0.70 26.04 -9.57
C ILE A 285 0.05 27.30 -10.18
N GLU A 286 0.60 27.83 -11.29
CA GLU A 286 0.04 28.98 -12.01
C GLU A 286 -1.39 28.68 -12.52
N MET A 287 -1.62 27.48 -13.06
CA MET A 287 -2.94 27.04 -13.52
C MET A 287 -3.95 26.96 -12.36
N MET A 288 -3.56 26.38 -11.22
CA MET A 288 -4.41 26.29 -10.04
C MET A 288 -4.71 27.67 -9.47
N ALA A 289 -3.73 28.57 -9.47
CA ALA A 289 -3.92 29.97 -9.06
C ALA A 289 -4.87 30.75 -10.00
N ALA A 290 -4.76 30.54 -11.30
CA ALA A 290 -5.67 31.14 -12.28
C ALA A 290 -7.12 30.65 -12.15
N LYS A 291 -7.28 29.35 -11.88
CA LYS A 291 -8.60 28.70 -11.66
C LYS A 291 -9.30 29.23 -10.41
N TRP A 292 -8.57 29.37 -9.32
CA TRP A 292 -9.16 29.60 -7.99
C TRP A 292 -8.98 30.99 -7.43
N ASN A 293 -8.18 31.88 -8.07
CA ASN A 293 -7.88 33.24 -7.66
C ASN A 293 -7.63 33.40 -6.14
N PRO A 294 -6.61 32.73 -5.59
CA PRO A 294 -6.45 32.60 -4.16
C PRO A 294 -6.03 33.91 -3.48
N ASN A 295 -6.49 34.11 -2.24
CA ASN A 295 -6.04 35.19 -1.37
C ASN A 295 -4.60 34.99 -0.89
N MET A 296 -4.15 33.71 -0.76
CA MET A 296 -2.80 33.34 -0.38
C MET A 296 -2.49 31.91 -0.87
N ILE A 297 -1.24 31.69 -1.28
CA ILE A 297 -0.68 30.38 -1.63
C ILE A 297 0.44 30.07 -0.63
N GLY A 298 0.26 29.03 0.19
CA GLY A 298 1.28 28.49 1.07
C GLY A 298 2.08 27.41 0.36
N ILE A 299 3.38 27.57 0.22
CA ILE A 299 4.26 26.61 -0.42
C ILE A 299 5.34 26.19 0.57
N GLU A 300 5.53 24.86 0.73
CA GLU A 300 6.63 24.35 1.54
C GLU A 300 7.97 24.90 1.02
N GLN A 301 8.83 25.34 1.95
CA GLN A 301 10.13 25.91 1.64
C GLN A 301 11.25 25.20 2.39
N VAL A 302 11.70 24.06 1.88
CA VAL A 302 12.95 23.41 2.27
C VAL A 302 13.96 23.51 1.11
N GLN A 303 15.24 23.43 1.41
CA GLN A 303 16.42 23.61 0.53
C GLN A 303 16.19 23.80 -0.99
N TYR A 304 15.79 22.75 -1.72
CA TYR A 304 15.57 22.79 -3.17
C TYR A 304 14.24 23.44 -3.58
N GLN A 305 13.27 23.43 -2.71
CA GLN A 305 11.92 23.97 -2.97
C GLN A 305 11.90 25.51 -2.90
N ALA A 306 12.87 26.11 -2.24
CA ALA A 306 13.06 27.57 -2.24
C ALA A 306 13.20 28.16 -3.66
N ALA A 307 13.76 27.40 -4.59
CA ALA A 307 13.89 27.84 -5.99
C ALA A 307 12.53 27.98 -6.69
N VAL A 308 11.55 27.11 -6.38
CA VAL A 308 10.18 27.20 -6.92
C VAL A 308 9.51 28.47 -6.42
N VAL A 309 9.58 28.76 -5.14
CA VAL A 309 9.01 29.95 -4.52
C VAL A 309 9.64 31.22 -5.13
N GLN A 310 10.97 31.28 -5.23
CA GLN A 310 11.68 32.42 -5.81
C GLN A 310 11.31 32.65 -7.29
N GLU A 311 11.25 31.56 -8.07
CA GLU A 311 10.91 31.66 -9.48
C GLU A 311 9.46 32.10 -9.71
N LEU A 312 8.52 31.61 -8.92
CA LEU A 312 7.12 32.04 -8.97
C LEU A 312 6.98 33.53 -8.58
N LEU A 313 7.67 34.00 -7.52
CA LEU A 313 7.66 35.39 -7.11
C LEU A 313 8.29 36.31 -8.18
N ARG A 314 9.30 35.85 -8.91
CA ARG A 314 9.95 36.56 -9.99
C ARG A 314 9.05 36.69 -11.23
N ARG A 315 8.32 35.62 -11.57
CA ARG A 315 7.54 35.52 -12.83
C ARG A 315 6.11 36.01 -12.69
N THR A 316 5.57 36.03 -11.47
CA THR A 316 4.14 36.28 -11.24
C THR A 316 3.93 37.30 -10.13
N LYS A 317 2.69 37.82 -10.04
CA LYS A 317 2.22 38.64 -8.91
C LYS A 317 1.35 37.84 -7.94
N LEU A 318 1.51 36.52 -7.91
CA LEU A 318 0.72 35.64 -7.04
C LEU A 318 1.02 35.91 -5.57
N PRO A 319 0.02 35.84 -4.68
CA PRO A 319 0.18 36.06 -3.24
C PRO A 319 0.81 34.82 -2.58
N ILE A 320 2.11 34.60 -2.77
CA ILE A 320 2.83 33.44 -2.32
C ILE A 320 3.48 33.70 -0.98
N ARG A 321 3.37 32.70 -0.08
CA ARG A 321 4.06 32.63 1.20
C ARG A 321 4.83 31.33 1.30
N GLY A 322 6.15 31.39 1.40
CA GLY A 322 7.00 30.26 1.75
C GLY A 322 6.77 29.85 3.21
N ILE A 323 6.52 28.57 3.43
CA ILE A 323 6.31 27.97 4.75
C ILE A 323 7.51 27.09 5.05
N ARG A 324 8.24 27.40 6.13
CA ARG A 324 9.28 26.51 6.67
C ARG A 324 8.63 25.52 7.61
N PRO A 325 8.77 24.21 7.38
CA PRO A 325 8.26 23.24 8.33
C PRO A 325 9.09 23.32 9.62
N ASP A 326 8.49 23.83 10.67
CA ASP A 326 9.07 23.97 12.01
C ASP A 326 8.66 22.82 12.96
N ARG A 327 7.77 21.95 12.51
CA ARG A 327 7.20 20.84 13.27
C ARG A 327 7.10 19.60 12.39
N ASP A 328 7.05 18.43 13.04
CA ASP A 328 6.72 17.19 12.37
C ASP A 328 5.30 17.25 11.75
N LYS A 329 5.05 16.44 10.74
CA LYS A 329 3.81 16.45 9.98
C LYS A 329 2.56 16.18 10.82
N VAL A 330 2.66 15.36 11.85
CA VAL A 330 1.55 15.05 12.77
C VAL A 330 1.16 16.28 13.59
N THR A 331 2.15 16.94 14.18
CA THR A 331 1.95 18.18 14.96
C THR A 331 1.38 19.30 14.08
N ARG A 332 1.82 19.38 12.81
CA ARG A 332 1.33 20.38 11.84
C ARG A 332 -0.14 20.16 11.48
N PHE A 333 -0.56 18.89 11.37
CA PHE A 333 -1.92 18.51 11.00
C PHE A 333 -2.92 18.58 12.18
N ALA A 334 -2.46 18.49 13.42
CA ALA A 334 -3.31 18.42 14.62
C ALA A 334 -4.41 19.50 14.73
N PRO A 335 -4.19 20.79 14.35
CA PRO A 335 -5.26 21.77 14.39
C PRO A 335 -6.39 21.49 13.38
N LEU A 336 -6.06 20.87 12.25
CA LEU A 336 -7.04 20.49 11.23
C LEU A 336 -7.80 19.23 11.65
N GLU A 337 -7.12 18.26 12.29
CA GLU A 337 -7.73 17.10 12.91
C GLU A 337 -8.84 17.49 13.89
N ALA A 338 -8.56 18.43 14.81
CA ALA A 338 -9.56 18.90 15.75
C ALA A 338 -10.80 19.51 15.06
N ARG A 339 -10.62 20.16 13.88
CA ARG A 339 -11.74 20.67 13.11
C ARG A 339 -12.55 19.59 12.40
N TYR A 340 -11.91 18.54 11.94
CA TYR A 340 -12.62 17.36 11.43
C TYR A 340 -13.47 16.72 12.52
N GLU A 341 -12.92 16.52 13.71
CA GLU A 341 -13.64 15.98 14.86
C GLU A 341 -14.86 16.83 15.24
N GLN A 342 -14.72 18.16 15.17
CA GLN A 342 -15.80 19.12 15.44
C GLN A 342 -16.78 19.31 14.27
N SER A 343 -16.64 18.53 13.17
CA SER A 343 -17.47 18.68 11.97
C SER A 343 -17.37 20.07 11.30
N GLN A 344 -16.24 20.74 11.46
CA GLN A 344 -15.97 22.06 10.89
C GLN A 344 -15.21 22.02 9.56
N VAL A 345 -15.09 20.84 8.96
CA VAL A 345 -14.50 20.67 7.62
C VAL A 345 -15.53 20.04 6.70
N MET A 346 -15.81 20.68 5.58
CA MET A 346 -16.74 20.23 4.55
C MET A 346 -15.99 19.88 3.28
N HIS A 347 -16.18 18.68 2.79
CA HIS A 347 -15.69 18.27 1.48
C HIS A 347 -16.69 18.66 0.40
N CYS A 348 -16.24 19.46 -0.58
CA CYS A 348 -17.06 19.82 -1.72
C CYS A 348 -17.21 18.64 -2.68
N GLN A 349 -18.22 18.65 -3.52
CA GLN A 349 -18.45 17.58 -4.49
C GLN A 349 -17.30 17.50 -5.52
N GLY A 350 -17.00 16.29 -5.99
CA GLY A 350 -16.03 16.05 -7.05
C GLY A 350 -14.57 15.94 -6.60
N LEU A 351 -14.29 15.84 -5.29
CA LEU A 351 -12.94 15.56 -4.81
C LEU A 351 -12.51 14.12 -5.23
N PRO A 352 -11.23 13.94 -5.57
CA PRO A 352 -10.74 12.65 -6.00
C PRO A 352 -10.70 11.64 -4.83
N THR A 353 -10.99 10.36 -5.14
CA THR A 353 -11.04 9.29 -4.14
C THR A 353 -9.72 9.07 -3.41
N TYR A 354 -8.59 9.25 -4.08
CA TYR A 354 -7.28 9.12 -3.46
C TYR A 354 -7.04 10.10 -2.31
N PHE A 355 -7.75 11.24 -2.29
CA PHE A 355 -7.66 12.21 -1.19
C PHE A 355 -8.18 11.62 0.12
N GLU A 356 -9.34 10.98 0.08
CA GLU A 356 -9.89 10.32 1.28
C GLU A 356 -9.02 9.16 1.73
N ASP A 357 -8.45 8.39 0.79
CA ASP A 357 -7.56 7.28 1.11
C ASP A 357 -6.30 7.77 1.82
N GLU A 358 -5.66 8.85 1.35
CA GLU A 358 -4.52 9.47 2.02
C GLU A 358 -4.91 10.05 3.38
N LEU A 359 -6.03 10.78 3.46
CA LEU A 359 -6.52 11.41 4.68
C LEU A 359 -6.85 10.39 5.78
N LEU A 360 -7.55 9.31 5.43
CA LEU A 360 -7.94 8.26 6.37
C LEU A 360 -6.79 7.32 6.75
N SER A 361 -5.70 7.32 6.00
CA SER A 361 -4.49 6.54 6.31
C SER A 361 -3.37 7.38 6.95
N PHE A 362 -3.52 8.69 7.03
CA PHE A 362 -2.52 9.59 7.60
C PHE A 362 -2.34 9.36 9.11
N PRO A 363 -1.10 9.31 9.69
CA PRO A 363 0.21 9.57 9.05
C PRO A 363 0.93 8.31 8.54
N VAL A 364 0.32 7.15 8.58
CA VAL A 364 0.96 5.86 8.26
C VAL A 364 0.72 5.39 6.82
N GLY A 365 -0.06 6.15 6.05
CA GLY A 365 -0.31 5.93 4.62
C GLY A 365 0.99 5.98 3.80
N ARG A 366 0.91 5.40 2.59
CA ARG A 366 2.03 5.40 1.65
C ARG A 366 2.32 6.79 1.07
N HIS A 367 1.28 7.56 0.86
CA HIS A 367 1.30 8.92 0.37
C HIS A 367 0.56 9.81 1.35
N ASP A 368 1.08 10.99 1.59
CA ASP A 368 0.49 12.02 2.42
C ASP A 368 0.64 13.42 1.81
N ASP A 369 1.07 13.48 0.53
CA ASP A 369 1.39 14.70 -0.20
C ASP A 369 0.20 15.68 -0.24
N VAL A 370 -1.03 15.18 -0.48
CA VAL A 370 -2.21 16.05 -0.51
C VAL A 370 -2.72 16.39 0.88
N VAL A 371 -2.43 15.58 1.89
CA VAL A 371 -2.74 15.87 3.30
C VAL A 371 -1.80 16.96 3.84
N ASP A 372 -0.52 16.89 3.51
CA ASP A 372 0.45 17.94 3.82
C ASP A 372 0.12 19.26 3.08
N ALA A 373 -0.27 19.19 1.81
CA ALA A 373 -0.77 20.34 1.08
C ALA A 373 -2.02 20.98 1.75
N LEU A 374 -2.95 20.15 2.25
CA LEU A 374 -4.12 20.60 2.98
C LEU A 374 -3.74 21.31 4.29
N ALA A 375 -2.75 20.78 5.02
CA ALA A 375 -2.23 21.42 6.23
C ALA A 375 -1.59 22.78 5.92
N TYR A 376 -0.87 22.93 4.80
CA TYR A 376 -0.32 24.21 4.36
C TYR A 376 -1.41 25.20 3.93
N ALA A 377 -2.46 24.75 3.23
CA ALA A 377 -3.62 25.58 2.90
C ALA A 377 -4.30 26.12 4.17
N TRP A 378 -4.50 25.25 5.16
CA TRP A 378 -5.03 25.63 6.47
C TRP A 378 -4.14 26.67 7.17
N GLN A 379 -2.83 26.49 7.17
CA GLN A 379 -1.89 27.39 7.85
C GLN A 379 -1.93 28.80 7.29
N VAL A 380 -2.14 28.97 5.97
CA VAL A 380 -2.26 30.30 5.36
C VAL A 380 -3.68 30.85 5.44
N CYS A 381 -4.70 30.02 5.62
CA CYS A 381 -6.09 30.40 5.78
C CYS A 381 -6.38 31.26 7.02
N GLY A 382 -5.58 31.13 8.09
CA GLY A 382 -5.73 31.89 9.35
C GLY A 382 -4.87 33.14 9.47
N SER A 383 -3.95 33.39 8.55
CA SER A 383 -3.03 34.52 8.66
C SER A 383 -3.68 35.82 8.23
N LYS A 384 -3.87 36.76 9.16
CA LYS A 384 -4.18 38.14 8.84
C LYS A 384 -3.12 38.70 7.86
N ARG A 385 -3.52 39.40 6.81
CA ARG A 385 -2.61 40.15 5.93
C ARG A 385 -1.80 41.15 6.78
N SER A 386 -0.59 40.74 7.16
CA SER A 386 0.40 41.74 7.57
C SER A 386 1.06 42.26 6.30
N TRP A 387 0.59 43.36 5.80
CA TRP A 387 1.32 44.18 4.83
C TRP A 387 2.49 44.80 5.58
N GLY A 388 3.63 44.08 5.60
CA GLY A 388 4.90 44.69 5.94
C GLY A 388 5.52 45.21 4.67
N ALA A 389 5.39 46.52 4.45
CA ALA A 389 6.24 47.21 3.50
C ALA A 389 7.70 47.13 4.02
N VAL A 390 8.61 46.63 3.20
CA VAL A 390 9.96 47.19 2.98
C VAL A 390 10.33 46.89 1.52
#